data_70a04797a62c35a0ae3c1d2327e71697
#
_entry.id   70a04797a62c35a0ae3c1d2327e71697
#
_cell.length_a   1.000
_cell.length_b   1.000
_cell.length_c   1.000
_cell.angle_alpha   90.00
_cell.angle_beta   90.00
_cell.angle_gamma   90.00
#
_symmetry.space_group_name_H-M   'P 1'
#
loop_
_entity.id
_entity.type
_entity.pdbx_description
1 polymer ?
#
loop_
_entity_poly.entity_id
_entity_poly.type
_entity_poly.pdbx_seq_one_letter_code
_entity_poly.pdbx_strand_id
1 'polypeptide(L)'
;MILGYDSFRPSTFVDAFRFMYDNQGLMWNKTVEHLVISGEAMGIALLIAIPLGIWLGHLHRGSFVAINLANIGRALPSLAVIAIGLGVFGIGTTNVAFALVILAFPLMLTNAYVGVDGVDPDAIEAARGMGMRPHQIVLKIELPLALPLIFAGIKTAAVYVVATATLGGVVGGGGLGDIIVNQASYFLKGVIAASIAVAVLAFAASFAFGLLQWAVTPRGLRRRGVEMIELDVSTGVAEAAAT
;
A
#
# COMPACT_ATOMS: atom_id res chain seq x y z
N MET A 1 17.63 15.59 -37.83
CA MET A 1 18.22 15.88 -36.52
C MET A 1 17.74 14.78 -35.57
N ILE A 2 18.49 13.70 -35.47
CA ILE A 2 18.13 12.53 -34.67
C ILE A 2 18.37 12.96 -33.23
N LEU A 3 17.26 13.08 -32.47
CA LEU A 3 17.31 13.25 -31.02
C LEU A 3 18.24 12.17 -30.46
N GLY A 4 19.40 12.58 -29.91
CA GLY A 4 20.34 11.66 -29.31
C GLY A 4 19.59 10.90 -28.21
N TYR A 5 19.29 9.65 -28.48
CA TYR A 5 18.86 8.69 -27.47
C TYR A 5 20.05 8.61 -26.50
N ASP A 6 19.91 9.20 -25.32
CA ASP A 6 20.82 8.96 -24.21
C ASP A 6 20.72 7.47 -23.90
N SER A 7 21.55 6.70 -24.57
CA SER A 7 21.60 5.26 -24.35
C SER A 7 21.98 5.02 -22.91
N PHE A 8 21.23 4.15 -22.26
CA PHE A 8 21.47 3.72 -20.89
C PHE A 8 22.92 3.24 -20.73
N ARG A 9 23.71 3.99 -20.01
CA ARG A 9 25.12 3.70 -19.71
C ARG A 9 25.28 3.56 -18.19
N PRO A 10 26.26 2.80 -17.70
CA PRO A 10 26.55 2.75 -16.26
C PRO A 10 26.77 4.15 -15.63
N SER A 11 27.31 5.09 -16.41
CA SER A 11 27.48 6.50 -16.01
C SER A 11 26.14 7.22 -15.73
N THR A 12 25.03 6.76 -16.30
CA THR A 12 23.72 7.40 -16.14
C THR A 12 23.24 7.37 -14.69
N PHE A 13 23.60 6.33 -13.92
CA PHE A 13 23.32 6.32 -12.48
C PHE A 13 24.15 7.36 -11.72
N VAL A 14 25.41 7.51 -12.06
CA VAL A 14 26.27 8.56 -11.45
C VAL A 14 25.70 9.94 -11.76
N ASP A 15 25.24 10.15 -13.02
CA ASP A 15 24.62 11.40 -13.43
C ASP A 15 23.28 11.65 -12.71
N ALA A 16 22.52 10.60 -12.39
CA ALA A 16 21.31 10.71 -11.59
C ALA A 16 21.61 11.14 -10.14
N PHE A 17 22.63 10.59 -9.49
CA PHE A 17 23.02 11.03 -8.15
C PHE A 17 23.55 12.47 -8.16
N ARG A 18 24.32 12.85 -9.20
CA ARG A 18 24.74 14.26 -9.39
C ARG A 18 23.54 15.17 -9.59
N PHE A 19 22.54 14.76 -10.39
CA PHE A 19 21.30 15.51 -10.57
C PHE A 19 20.58 15.73 -9.24
N MET A 20 20.47 14.71 -8.37
CA MET A 20 19.88 14.86 -7.03
C MET A 20 20.63 15.89 -6.20
N TYR A 21 21.96 15.86 -6.24
CA TYR A 21 22.81 16.79 -5.49
C TYR A 21 22.67 18.23 -6.02
N ASP A 22 22.74 18.41 -7.33
CA ASP A 22 22.66 19.73 -7.96
C ASP A 22 21.25 20.36 -7.87
N ASN A 23 20.22 19.54 -7.72
CA ASN A 23 18.81 19.96 -7.69
C ASN A 23 18.10 19.60 -6.37
N GLN A 24 18.80 19.68 -5.22
CA GLN A 24 18.27 19.28 -3.91
C GLN A 24 16.92 19.94 -3.58
N GLY A 25 16.78 21.25 -3.84
CA GLY A 25 15.55 21.98 -3.59
C GLY A 25 14.36 21.46 -4.40
N LEU A 26 14.58 21.17 -5.70
CA LEU A 26 13.57 20.58 -6.56
C LEU A 26 13.16 19.18 -6.07
N MET A 27 14.16 18.32 -5.80
CA MET A 27 13.93 16.96 -5.33
C MET A 27 13.18 16.94 -4.00
N TRP A 28 13.55 17.81 -3.07
CA TRP A 28 12.88 17.95 -1.78
C TRP A 28 11.42 18.38 -1.94
N ASN A 29 11.16 19.45 -2.69
CA ASN A 29 9.81 19.95 -2.91
C ASN A 29 8.92 18.89 -3.56
N LYS A 30 9.43 18.21 -4.61
CA LYS A 30 8.69 17.16 -5.29
C LYS A 30 8.49 15.91 -4.42
N THR A 31 9.40 15.61 -3.53
CA THR A 31 9.26 14.55 -2.52
C THR A 31 8.17 14.89 -1.51
N VAL A 32 8.15 16.12 -1.01
CA VAL A 32 7.10 16.57 -0.07
C VAL A 32 5.73 16.57 -0.73
N GLU A 33 5.60 17.11 -1.95
CA GLU A 33 4.34 17.03 -2.73
C GLU A 33 3.87 15.57 -2.87
N HIS A 34 4.79 14.66 -3.21
CA HIS A 34 4.49 13.24 -3.38
C HIS A 34 3.99 12.58 -2.10
N LEU A 35 4.64 12.89 -0.97
CA LEU A 35 4.24 12.39 0.35
C LEU A 35 2.89 12.95 0.81
N VAL A 36 2.62 14.23 0.54
CA VAL A 36 1.34 14.87 0.89
C VAL A 36 0.20 14.20 0.13
N ILE A 37 0.30 14.09 -1.19
CA ILE A 37 -0.75 13.45 -2.01
C ILE A 37 -0.97 12.00 -1.59
N SER A 38 0.12 11.24 -1.39
CA SER A 38 0.05 9.85 -0.94
C SER A 38 -0.56 9.74 0.46
N GLY A 39 -0.16 10.62 1.39
CA GLY A 39 -0.65 10.66 2.76
C GLY A 39 -2.13 11.02 2.86
N GLU A 40 -2.59 12.00 2.09
CA GLU A 40 -4.01 12.38 2.01
C GLU A 40 -4.86 11.21 1.50
N ALA A 41 -4.45 10.59 0.40
CA ALA A 41 -5.15 9.44 -0.16
C ALA A 41 -5.19 8.26 0.82
N MET A 42 -4.07 7.94 1.47
CA MET A 42 -3.98 6.90 2.49
C MET A 42 -4.87 7.20 3.69
N GLY A 43 -4.87 8.45 4.19
CA GLY A 43 -5.70 8.87 5.31
C GLY A 43 -7.19 8.68 5.03
N ILE A 44 -7.65 9.13 3.87
CA ILE A 44 -9.05 8.98 3.45
C ILE A 44 -9.41 7.50 3.31
N ALA A 45 -8.57 6.73 2.62
CA ALA A 45 -8.80 5.29 2.43
C ALA A 45 -8.86 4.54 3.76
N LEU A 46 -7.95 4.83 4.71
CA LEU A 46 -7.93 4.25 6.05
C LEU A 46 -9.21 4.53 6.83
N LEU A 47 -9.66 5.80 6.82
CA LEU A 47 -10.85 6.23 7.57
C LEU A 47 -12.12 5.55 7.10
N ILE A 48 -12.20 5.13 5.85
CA ILE A 48 -13.39 4.49 5.27
C ILE A 48 -13.24 2.96 5.22
N ALA A 49 -12.13 2.47 4.66
CA ALA A 49 -11.95 1.05 4.39
C ALA A 49 -11.81 0.20 5.66
N ILE A 50 -11.05 0.69 6.65
CA ILE A 50 -10.79 -0.10 7.86
C ILE A 50 -12.06 -0.27 8.71
N PRO A 51 -12.81 0.79 9.08
CA PRO A 51 -14.06 0.62 9.83
C PRO A 51 -15.09 -0.22 9.10
N LEU A 52 -15.20 -0.04 7.79
CA LEU A 52 -16.14 -0.81 6.96
C LEU A 52 -15.74 -2.29 6.89
N GLY A 53 -14.43 -2.58 6.72
CA GLY A 53 -13.91 -3.94 6.71
C GLY A 53 -14.12 -4.67 8.04
N ILE A 54 -13.84 -3.98 9.17
CA ILE A 54 -14.08 -4.52 10.51
C ILE A 54 -15.57 -4.80 10.72
N TRP A 55 -16.43 -3.85 10.36
CA TRP A 55 -17.87 -4.00 10.51
C TRP A 55 -18.44 -5.17 9.69
N LEU A 56 -18.04 -5.29 8.43
CA LEU A 56 -18.45 -6.41 7.57
C LEU A 56 -17.93 -7.75 8.08
N GLY A 57 -16.67 -7.80 8.57
CA GLY A 57 -16.07 -9.00 9.13
C GLY A 57 -16.80 -9.45 10.41
N HIS A 58 -17.10 -8.53 11.33
CA HIS A 58 -17.84 -8.83 12.55
C HIS A 58 -19.24 -9.40 12.30
N LEU A 59 -19.91 -8.93 11.25
CA LEU A 59 -21.22 -9.45 10.86
C LEU A 59 -21.13 -10.82 10.18
N HIS A 60 -19.96 -11.34 9.84
CA HIS A 60 -19.73 -12.52 9.00
C HIS A 60 -20.57 -12.45 7.70
N ARG A 61 -20.82 -11.25 7.23
CA ARG A 61 -21.60 -10.95 6.02
C ARG A 61 -20.79 -10.04 5.12
N GLY A 62 -20.88 -10.29 3.82
CA GLY A 62 -20.19 -9.44 2.86
C GLY A 62 -18.92 -10.06 2.27
N SER A 63 -18.68 -11.38 2.47
CA SER A 63 -17.59 -12.11 1.80
C SER A 63 -17.62 -11.91 0.29
N PHE A 64 -18.82 -11.98 -0.31
CA PHE A 64 -19.01 -11.69 -1.73
C PHE A 64 -18.55 -10.27 -2.11
N VAL A 65 -18.93 -9.28 -1.31
CA VAL A 65 -18.54 -7.87 -1.56
C VAL A 65 -17.04 -7.69 -1.38
N ALA A 66 -16.47 -8.22 -0.30
CA ALA A 66 -15.04 -8.08 0.00
C ALA A 66 -14.16 -8.77 -1.07
N ILE A 67 -14.53 -9.99 -1.47
CA ILE A 67 -13.79 -10.75 -2.49
C ILE A 67 -13.89 -10.08 -3.87
N ASN A 68 -15.10 -9.69 -4.28
CA ASN A 68 -15.27 -9.05 -5.58
C ASN A 68 -14.60 -7.68 -5.62
N LEU A 69 -14.66 -6.91 -4.55
CA LEU A 69 -14.00 -5.62 -4.46
C LEU A 69 -12.46 -5.77 -4.53
N ALA A 70 -11.90 -6.81 -3.87
CA ALA A 70 -10.49 -7.13 -4.00
C ALA A 70 -10.10 -7.47 -5.44
N ASN A 71 -10.92 -8.26 -6.13
CA ASN A 71 -10.69 -8.64 -7.51
C ASN A 71 -10.79 -7.44 -8.45
N ILE A 72 -11.81 -6.60 -8.28
CA ILE A 72 -11.98 -5.34 -9.04
C ILE A 72 -10.78 -4.43 -8.80
N GLY A 73 -10.39 -4.21 -7.54
CA GLY A 73 -9.25 -3.32 -7.20
C GLY A 73 -7.92 -3.77 -7.82
N ARG A 74 -7.73 -5.08 -8.01
CA ARG A 74 -6.54 -5.61 -8.69
C ARG A 74 -6.64 -5.54 -10.22
N ALA A 75 -7.84 -5.58 -10.76
CA ALA A 75 -8.09 -5.56 -12.21
C ALA A 75 -8.14 -4.13 -12.78
N LEU A 76 -8.39 -3.11 -11.95
CA LEU A 76 -8.52 -1.73 -12.41
C LEU A 76 -7.17 -1.19 -12.90
N PRO A 77 -7.05 -0.80 -14.18
CA PRO A 77 -5.87 -0.11 -14.66
C PRO A 77 -5.78 1.28 -14.01
N SER A 78 -4.70 1.55 -13.26
CA SER A 78 -4.54 2.80 -12.51
C SER A 78 -4.65 4.05 -13.40
N LEU A 79 -4.11 4.01 -14.61
CA LEU A 79 -4.26 5.10 -15.59
C LEU A 79 -5.71 5.31 -16.01
N ALA A 80 -6.51 4.25 -16.11
CA ALA A 80 -7.94 4.38 -16.47
C ALA A 80 -8.72 5.08 -15.34
N VAL A 81 -8.41 4.77 -14.06
CA VAL A 81 -9.03 5.44 -12.92
C VAL A 81 -8.69 6.93 -12.92
N ILE A 82 -7.42 7.29 -13.17
CA ILE A 82 -6.98 8.68 -13.28
C ILE A 82 -7.68 9.39 -14.46
N ALA A 83 -7.81 8.71 -15.60
CA ALA A 83 -8.47 9.27 -16.79
C ALA A 83 -9.98 9.52 -16.55
N ILE A 84 -10.66 8.61 -15.85
CA ILE A 84 -12.06 8.83 -15.44
C ILE A 84 -12.15 10.02 -14.48
N GLY A 85 -11.24 10.09 -13.51
CA GLY A 85 -11.17 11.20 -12.57
C GLY A 85 -10.96 12.56 -13.24
N LEU A 86 -10.25 12.62 -14.38
CA LEU A 86 -10.13 13.86 -15.18
C LEU A 86 -11.48 14.43 -15.62
N GLY A 87 -12.42 13.55 -15.98
CA GLY A 87 -13.77 13.98 -16.36
C GLY A 87 -14.59 14.57 -15.21
N VAL A 88 -14.26 14.22 -13.96
CA VAL A 88 -15.02 14.63 -12.78
C VAL A 88 -14.33 15.77 -12.03
N PHE A 89 -13.03 15.66 -11.81
CA PHE A 89 -12.24 16.57 -10.96
C PHE A 89 -11.31 17.49 -11.77
N GLY A 90 -11.16 17.25 -13.08
CA GLY A 90 -10.21 17.97 -13.91
C GLY A 90 -8.75 17.58 -13.63
N ILE A 91 -7.83 18.45 -14.09
CA ILE A 91 -6.38 18.30 -13.93
C ILE A 91 -5.99 18.72 -12.51
N GLY A 92 -5.07 17.96 -11.88
CA GLY A 92 -4.48 18.37 -10.61
C GLY A 92 -4.47 17.28 -9.53
N THR A 93 -4.04 17.68 -8.34
CA THR A 93 -3.82 16.81 -7.17
C THR A 93 -5.08 16.10 -6.68
N THR A 94 -6.25 16.77 -6.75
CA THR A 94 -7.54 16.21 -6.32
C THR A 94 -7.92 14.96 -7.12
N ASN A 95 -7.71 15.00 -8.44
CA ASN A 95 -7.94 13.85 -9.31
C ASN A 95 -7.03 12.67 -8.91
N VAL A 96 -5.74 12.97 -8.69
CA VAL A 96 -4.77 11.95 -8.30
C VAL A 96 -5.13 11.36 -6.95
N ALA A 97 -5.41 12.18 -5.94
CA ALA A 97 -5.81 11.73 -4.61
C ALA A 97 -7.06 10.82 -4.68
N PHE A 98 -8.08 11.21 -5.44
CA PHE A 98 -9.28 10.41 -5.67
C PHE A 98 -8.94 9.03 -6.27
N ALA A 99 -8.13 9.01 -7.33
CA ALA A 99 -7.73 7.76 -7.96
C ALA A 99 -6.95 6.85 -7.00
N LEU A 100 -6.03 7.42 -6.22
CA LEU A 100 -5.26 6.68 -5.22
C LEU A 100 -6.15 6.12 -4.10
N VAL A 101 -7.17 6.87 -3.64
CA VAL A 101 -8.16 6.37 -2.67
C VAL A 101 -8.90 5.15 -3.22
N ILE A 102 -9.42 5.23 -4.45
CA ILE A 102 -10.13 4.12 -5.10
C ILE A 102 -9.25 2.87 -5.20
N LEU A 103 -7.97 3.05 -5.53
CA LEU A 103 -7.03 1.95 -5.69
C LEU A 103 -6.57 1.35 -4.35
N ALA A 104 -6.42 2.16 -3.30
CA ALA A 104 -6.02 1.72 -1.97
C ALA A 104 -7.17 1.05 -1.19
N PHE A 105 -8.40 1.54 -1.39
CA PHE A 105 -9.58 1.13 -0.64
C PHE A 105 -9.82 -0.39 -0.65
N PRO A 106 -9.82 -1.10 -1.80
CA PRO A 106 -10.04 -2.54 -1.83
C PRO A 106 -8.98 -3.33 -1.07
N LEU A 107 -7.71 -2.90 -1.14
CA LEU A 107 -6.61 -3.57 -0.47
C LEU A 107 -6.77 -3.54 1.05
N MET A 108 -7.15 -2.38 1.58
CA MET A 108 -7.35 -2.19 3.02
C MET A 108 -8.61 -2.88 3.51
N LEU A 109 -9.74 -2.68 2.79
CA LEU A 109 -11.03 -3.25 3.17
C LEU A 109 -10.99 -4.76 3.23
N THR A 110 -10.43 -5.39 2.21
CA THR A 110 -10.37 -6.86 2.14
C THR A 110 -9.52 -7.44 3.27
N ASN A 111 -8.35 -6.84 3.55
CA ASN A 111 -7.50 -7.34 4.63
C ASN A 111 -8.13 -7.11 6.01
N ALA A 112 -8.85 -5.99 6.21
CA ALA A 112 -9.58 -5.75 7.44
C ALA A 112 -10.75 -6.73 7.61
N TYR A 113 -11.52 -6.97 6.53
CA TYR A 113 -12.60 -7.95 6.50
C TYR A 113 -12.07 -9.34 6.85
N VAL A 114 -11.11 -9.85 6.08
CA VAL A 114 -10.57 -11.22 6.28
C VAL A 114 -9.91 -11.38 7.65
N GLY A 115 -9.27 -10.31 8.14
CA GLY A 115 -8.65 -10.32 9.46
C GLY A 115 -9.65 -10.52 10.58
N VAL A 116 -10.82 -9.88 10.50
CA VAL A 116 -11.88 -9.99 11.52
C VAL A 116 -12.72 -11.25 11.31
N ASP A 117 -13.13 -11.55 10.08
CA ASP A 117 -13.94 -12.73 9.74
C ASP A 117 -13.21 -14.04 10.04
N GLY A 118 -11.88 -14.04 9.95
CA GLY A 118 -11.02 -15.19 10.22
C GLY A 118 -10.66 -15.40 11.70
N VAL A 119 -11.24 -14.66 12.63
CA VAL A 119 -11.05 -14.91 14.07
C VAL A 119 -11.75 -16.21 14.46
N ASP A 120 -11.05 -17.02 15.26
CA ASP A 120 -11.53 -18.32 15.72
C ASP A 120 -12.95 -18.21 16.35
N PRO A 121 -13.93 -18.92 15.81
CA PRO A 121 -15.31 -18.92 16.33
C PRO A 121 -15.38 -19.34 17.79
N ASP A 122 -14.55 -20.28 18.25
CA ASP A 122 -14.52 -20.76 19.63
C ASP A 122 -14.14 -19.61 20.60
N ALA A 123 -13.21 -18.75 20.18
CA ALA A 123 -12.83 -17.58 20.96
C ALA A 123 -14.01 -16.56 21.08
N ILE A 124 -14.79 -16.41 19.99
CA ILE A 124 -15.97 -15.55 19.98
C ILE A 124 -17.08 -16.12 20.86
N GLU A 125 -17.34 -17.44 20.78
CA GLU A 125 -18.34 -18.13 21.60
C GLU A 125 -17.97 -18.08 23.09
N ALA A 126 -16.72 -18.32 23.43
CA ALA A 126 -16.23 -18.19 24.81
C ALA A 126 -16.46 -16.77 25.36
N ALA A 127 -16.18 -15.73 24.53
CA ALA A 127 -16.42 -14.34 24.91
C ALA A 127 -17.92 -14.04 25.13
N ARG A 128 -18.79 -14.60 24.30
CA ARG A 128 -20.25 -14.51 24.46
C ARG A 128 -20.72 -15.21 25.74
N GLY A 129 -20.19 -16.42 26.02
CA GLY A 129 -20.47 -17.17 27.23
C GLY A 129 -20.06 -16.43 28.51
N MET A 130 -19.01 -15.63 28.44
CA MET A 130 -18.60 -14.72 29.53
C MET A 130 -19.46 -13.45 29.66
N GLY A 131 -20.51 -13.28 28.84
CA GLY A 131 -21.40 -12.13 28.89
C GLY A 131 -20.86 -10.87 28.22
N MET A 132 -19.86 -10.96 27.34
CA MET A 132 -19.34 -9.81 26.61
C MET A 132 -20.38 -9.29 25.59
N ARG A 133 -20.54 -7.97 25.53
CA ARG A 133 -21.39 -7.31 24.52
C ARG A 133 -20.71 -7.32 23.15
N PRO A 134 -21.46 -7.25 22.03
CA PRO A 134 -20.88 -7.27 20.68
C PRO A 134 -19.71 -6.31 20.48
N HIS A 135 -19.84 -5.04 20.87
CA HIS A 135 -18.74 -4.06 20.76
C HIS A 135 -17.51 -4.41 21.60
N GLN A 136 -17.69 -5.14 22.73
CA GLN A 136 -16.57 -5.62 23.56
C GLN A 136 -15.85 -6.78 22.86
N ILE A 137 -16.60 -7.64 22.17
CA ILE A 137 -16.03 -8.74 21.38
C ILE A 137 -15.20 -8.14 20.25
N VAL A 138 -15.75 -7.18 19.49
CA VAL A 138 -14.98 -6.49 18.43
C VAL A 138 -13.68 -5.88 18.97
N LEU A 139 -13.76 -5.06 20.01
CA LEU A 139 -12.62 -4.28 20.47
C LEU A 139 -11.58 -5.09 21.26
N LYS A 140 -12.01 -6.15 21.99
CA LYS A 140 -11.12 -6.90 22.90
C LYS A 140 -10.68 -8.25 22.36
N ILE A 141 -11.40 -8.80 21.40
CA ILE A 141 -11.10 -10.14 20.84
C ILE A 141 -10.76 -10.04 19.35
N GLU A 142 -11.75 -9.63 18.53
CA GLU A 142 -11.61 -9.65 17.08
C GLU A 142 -10.51 -8.69 16.59
N LEU A 143 -10.59 -7.43 16.99
CA LEU A 143 -9.66 -6.42 16.53
C LEU A 143 -8.20 -6.72 16.91
N PRO A 144 -7.83 -7.06 18.16
CA PRO A 144 -6.46 -7.43 18.50
C PRO A 144 -5.93 -8.63 17.72
N LEU A 145 -6.78 -9.61 17.42
CA LEU A 145 -6.40 -10.80 16.65
C LEU A 145 -6.31 -10.49 15.15
N ALA A 146 -7.12 -9.55 14.64
CA ALA A 146 -7.13 -9.11 13.24
C ALA A 146 -6.00 -8.10 12.90
N LEU A 147 -5.45 -7.39 13.90
CA LEU A 147 -4.44 -6.33 13.68
C LEU A 147 -3.30 -6.73 12.75
N PRO A 148 -2.69 -7.92 12.85
CA PRO A 148 -1.59 -8.28 11.96
C PRO A 148 -1.99 -8.24 10.48
N LEU A 149 -3.19 -8.71 10.16
CA LEU A 149 -3.69 -8.76 8.78
C LEU A 149 -4.18 -7.39 8.31
N ILE A 150 -4.81 -6.61 9.19
CA ILE A 150 -5.17 -5.21 8.93
C ILE A 150 -3.92 -4.40 8.56
N PHE A 151 -2.86 -4.49 9.36
CA PHE A 151 -1.61 -3.76 9.08
C PHE A 151 -0.89 -4.28 7.85
N ALA A 152 -0.99 -5.57 7.52
CA ALA A 152 -0.49 -6.10 6.26
C ALA A 152 -1.20 -5.46 5.06
N GLY A 153 -2.52 -5.27 5.12
CA GLY A 153 -3.30 -4.56 4.12
C GLY A 153 -2.90 -3.08 3.99
N ILE A 154 -2.74 -2.39 5.11
CA ILE A 154 -2.29 -0.98 5.15
C ILE A 154 -0.90 -0.85 4.53
N LYS A 155 0.04 -1.72 4.91
CA LYS A 155 1.40 -1.74 4.36
C LYS A 155 1.41 -1.93 2.85
N THR A 156 0.64 -2.90 2.36
CA THR A 156 0.53 -3.18 0.92
C THR A 156 -0.07 -1.98 0.18
N ALA A 157 -1.13 -1.40 0.71
CA ALA A 157 -1.76 -0.20 0.14
C ALA A 157 -0.81 1.00 0.15
N ALA A 158 -0.02 1.20 1.20
CA ALA A 158 0.93 2.31 1.28
C ALA A 158 2.00 2.24 0.19
N VAL A 159 2.60 1.06 -0.01
CA VAL A 159 3.57 0.84 -1.09
C VAL A 159 2.93 1.08 -2.46
N TYR A 160 1.71 0.57 -2.64
CA TYR A 160 0.96 0.72 -3.88
C TYR A 160 0.61 2.18 -4.19
N VAL A 161 0.15 2.93 -3.18
CA VAL A 161 -0.18 4.35 -3.31
C VAL A 161 1.06 5.17 -3.64
N VAL A 162 2.17 4.99 -2.91
CA VAL A 162 3.42 5.71 -3.18
C VAL A 162 3.93 5.42 -4.59
N ALA A 163 3.91 4.18 -5.03
CA ALA A 163 4.34 3.83 -6.38
C ALA A 163 3.41 4.43 -7.45
N THR A 164 2.09 4.34 -7.25
CA THR A 164 1.09 4.77 -8.23
C THR A 164 0.93 6.30 -8.29
N ALA A 165 1.26 7.01 -7.21
CA ALA A 165 1.25 8.48 -7.19
C ALA A 165 2.17 9.11 -8.25
N THR A 166 3.16 8.37 -8.74
CA THR A 166 4.00 8.80 -9.88
C THR A 166 3.19 9.09 -11.14
N LEU A 167 2.09 8.36 -11.35
CA LEU A 167 1.20 8.56 -12.48
C LEU A 167 0.46 9.91 -12.43
N GLY A 168 0.43 10.54 -11.26
CA GLY A 168 -0.10 11.89 -11.09
C GLY A 168 0.61 12.92 -11.96
N GLY A 169 1.89 12.72 -12.27
CA GLY A 169 2.63 13.59 -13.19
C GLY A 169 2.01 13.69 -14.60
N VAL A 170 1.30 12.63 -15.05
CA VAL A 170 0.62 12.62 -16.37
C VAL A 170 -0.54 13.64 -16.41
N VAL A 171 -1.15 13.93 -15.27
CA VAL A 171 -2.34 14.79 -15.14
C VAL A 171 -2.07 16.06 -14.34
N GLY A 172 -0.80 16.48 -14.24
CA GLY A 172 -0.43 17.69 -13.50
C GLY A 172 -0.69 17.62 -12.01
N GLY A 173 -0.69 16.43 -11.45
CA GLY A 173 -0.93 16.17 -10.03
C GLY A 173 0.27 16.41 -9.12
N GLY A 174 1.43 16.81 -9.70
CA GLY A 174 2.62 17.11 -8.90
C GLY A 174 3.43 15.89 -8.47
N GLY A 175 4.28 16.11 -7.48
CA GLY A 175 5.15 15.10 -6.90
C GLY A 175 6.32 14.67 -7.79
N LEU A 176 6.99 13.60 -7.41
CA LEU A 176 8.13 13.04 -8.16
C LEU A 176 7.71 12.54 -9.55
N GLY A 177 6.43 12.26 -9.75
CA GLY A 177 5.87 11.90 -11.04
C GLY A 177 6.09 12.95 -12.12
N ASP A 178 6.05 14.25 -11.80
CA ASP A 178 6.32 15.33 -12.74
C ASP A 178 7.72 15.22 -13.37
N ILE A 179 8.71 14.84 -12.58
CA ILE A 179 10.07 14.66 -13.08
C ILE A 179 10.16 13.43 -13.96
N ILE A 180 9.45 12.35 -13.59
CA ILE A 180 9.49 11.07 -14.32
C ILE A 180 8.86 11.21 -15.71
N VAL A 181 7.69 11.88 -15.82
CA VAL A 181 6.99 12.00 -17.10
C VAL A 181 7.57 13.11 -17.99
N ASN A 182 8.28 14.06 -17.42
CA ASN A 182 8.80 15.21 -18.18
C ASN A 182 10.29 15.05 -18.54
N GLN A 183 10.59 13.94 -19.23
CA GLN A 183 11.95 13.62 -19.70
C GLN A 183 12.56 14.72 -20.58
N ALA A 184 11.75 15.46 -21.33
CA ALA A 184 12.23 16.55 -22.15
C ALA A 184 12.89 17.69 -21.35
N SER A 185 12.42 17.95 -20.12
CA SER A 185 12.94 18.99 -19.25
C SER A 185 14.06 18.49 -18.32
N TYR A 186 13.94 17.25 -17.83
CA TYR A 186 14.84 16.73 -16.80
C TYR A 186 15.85 15.70 -17.30
N PHE A 187 15.77 15.35 -18.57
CA PHE A 187 16.60 14.34 -19.23
C PHE A 187 16.50 12.97 -18.52
N LEU A 188 17.15 11.96 -19.04
CA LEU A 188 17.16 10.61 -18.47
C LEU A 188 17.71 10.59 -17.03
N LYS A 189 18.69 11.43 -16.72
CA LYS A 189 19.26 11.56 -15.37
C LYS A 189 18.25 11.99 -14.32
N GLY A 190 17.36 12.93 -14.63
CA GLY A 190 16.29 13.37 -13.74
C GLY A 190 15.22 12.30 -13.55
N VAL A 191 14.83 11.61 -14.64
CA VAL A 191 13.88 10.49 -14.58
C VAL A 191 14.38 9.39 -13.66
N ILE A 192 15.64 8.96 -13.81
CA ILE A 192 16.24 7.92 -12.97
C ILE A 192 16.37 8.42 -11.52
N ALA A 193 16.78 9.66 -11.30
CA ALA A 193 16.87 10.25 -9.98
C ALA A 193 15.53 10.21 -9.25
N ALA A 194 14.45 10.68 -9.89
CA ALA A 194 13.11 10.66 -9.31
C ALA A 194 12.59 9.22 -9.11
N SER A 195 12.87 8.30 -10.03
CA SER A 195 12.50 6.89 -9.89
C SER A 195 13.17 6.22 -8.69
N ILE A 196 14.47 6.49 -8.47
CA ILE A 196 15.20 6.02 -7.28
C ILE A 196 14.57 6.61 -6.01
N ALA A 197 14.24 7.91 -6.01
CA ALA A 197 13.60 8.54 -4.87
C ALA A 197 12.24 7.90 -4.54
N VAL A 198 11.39 7.61 -5.54
CA VAL A 198 10.12 6.90 -5.34
C VAL A 198 10.35 5.49 -4.78
N ALA A 199 11.32 4.76 -5.31
CA ALA A 199 11.64 3.42 -4.80
C ALA A 199 12.09 3.47 -3.33
N VAL A 200 12.91 4.44 -2.96
CA VAL A 200 13.32 4.67 -1.56
C VAL A 200 12.12 5.02 -0.68
N LEU A 201 11.21 5.88 -1.15
CA LEU A 201 9.99 6.23 -0.41
C LEU A 201 9.07 5.03 -0.23
N ALA A 202 8.86 4.22 -1.26
CA ALA A 202 8.04 3.02 -1.19
C ALA A 202 8.65 1.99 -0.21
N PHE A 203 9.97 1.82 -0.23
CA PHE A 203 10.68 0.97 0.71
C PHE A 203 10.58 1.52 2.13
N ALA A 204 10.77 2.82 2.34
CA ALA A 204 10.63 3.47 3.64
C ALA A 204 9.20 3.33 4.19
N ALA A 205 8.17 3.50 3.36
CA ALA A 205 6.78 3.25 3.73
C ALA A 205 6.55 1.79 4.12
N SER A 206 7.05 0.83 3.33
CA SER A 206 6.99 -0.59 3.65
C SER A 206 7.63 -0.92 4.99
N PHE A 207 8.81 -0.35 5.25
CA PHE A 207 9.55 -0.55 6.48
C PHE A 207 8.83 0.07 7.69
N ALA A 208 8.37 1.32 7.57
CA ALA A 208 7.65 2.02 8.63
C ALA A 208 6.35 1.29 9.02
N PHE A 209 5.52 0.92 8.05
CA PHE A 209 4.30 0.16 8.33
C PHE A 209 4.59 -1.28 8.79
N GLY A 210 5.69 -1.88 8.35
CA GLY A 210 6.17 -3.16 8.87
C GLY A 210 6.57 -3.09 10.35
N LEU A 211 7.24 -2.03 10.76
CA LEU A 211 7.55 -1.77 12.18
C LEU A 211 6.29 -1.54 13.01
N LEU A 212 5.32 -0.76 12.48
CA LEU A 212 4.03 -0.56 13.13
C LEU A 212 3.27 -1.89 13.28
N GLN A 213 3.20 -2.69 12.23
CA GLN A 213 2.62 -4.04 12.27
C GLN A 213 3.27 -4.89 13.36
N TRP A 214 4.59 -4.92 13.40
CA TRP A 214 5.32 -5.65 14.43
C TRP A 214 5.01 -5.12 15.84
N ALA A 215 4.94 -3.82 16.03
CA ALA A 215 4.68 -3.21 17.33
C ALA A 215 3.28 -3.53 17.86
N VAL A 216 2.25 -3.52 17.00
CA VAL A 216 0.85 -3.76 17.38
C VAL A 216 0.47 -5.24 17.43
N THR A 217 1.27 -6.13 16.81
CA THR A 217 1.00 -7.56 16.83
C THR A 217 1.21 -8.13 18.24
N PRO A 218 0.19 -8.78 18.85
CA PRO A 218 0.31 -9.41 20.16
C PRO A 218 1.44 -10.46 20.20
N ARG A 219 2.15 -10.51 21.31
CA ARG A 219 3.33 -11.40 21.47
C ARG A 219 3.02 -12.88 21.21
N GLY A 220 1.82 -13.34 21.54
CA GLY A 220 1.40 -14.74 21.31
C GLY A 220 1.31 -15.09 19.82
N LEU A 221 0.84 -14.17 18.97
CA LEU A 221 0.73 -14.38 17.53
C LEU A 221 2.09 -14.30 16.82
N ARG A 222 3.05 -13.57 17.37
CA ARG A 222 4.42 -13.49 16.81
C ARG A 222 5.14 -14.85 16.87
N ARG A 223 4.94 -15.64 17.91
CA ARG A 223 5.60 -16.96 18.10
C ARG A 223 5.04 -18.01 17.15
N ARG A 224 3.72 -18.06 16.94
CA ARG A 224 3.09 -19.02 16.03
C ARG A 224 3.55 -18.86 14.58
N GLY A 225 3.79 -17.64 14.12
CA GLY A 225 4.29 -17.40 12.75
C GLY A 225 5.69 -17.97 12.51
N VAL A 226 6.56 -17.95 13.52
CA VAL A 226 7.92 -18.52 13.44
C VAL A 226 7.86 -20.05 13.43
N GLU A 227 7.06 -20.66 14.32
CA GLU A 227 6.89 -22.10 14.37
C GLU A 227 6.31 -22.70 13.07
N MET A 228 5.35 -22.03 12.45
CA MET A 228 4.78 -22.48 11.18
C MET A 228 5.81 -22.43 10.03
N ILE A 229 6.67 -21.40 9.99
CA ILE A 229 7.74 -21.30 9.00
C ILE A 229 8.80 -22.39 9.23
N GLU A 230 9.19 -22.66 10.47
CA GLU A 230 10.14 -23.74 10.80
C GLU A 230 9.60 -25.12 10.43
N LEU A 231 8.32 -25.38 10.67
CA LEU A 231 7.67 -26.64 10.29
C LEU A 231 7.60 -26.80 8.76
N ASP A 232 7.24 -25.74 8.03
CA ASP A 232 7.15 -25.77 6.56
C ASP A 232 8.53 -25.99 5.92
N VAL A 233 9.55 -25.31 6.42
CA VAL A 233 10.94 -25.51 5.98
C VAL A 233 11.43 -26.92 6.29
N SER A 234 11.12 -27.46 7.48
CA SER A 234 11.56 -28.79 7.89
C SER A 234 10.88 -29.90 7.10
N THR A 235 9.59 -29.75 6.80
CA THR A 235 8.84 -30.70 5.95
C THR A 235 9.28 -30.63 4.50
N GLY A 236 9.50 -29.44 3.95
CA GLY A 236 10.00 -29.26 2.57
C GLY A 236 11.43 -29.83 2.39
N VAL A 237 12.29 -29.69 3.39
CA VAL A 237 13.65 -30.29 3.35
C VAL A 237 13.59 -31.83 3.47
N ALA A 238 12.69 -32.36 4.30
CA ALA A 238 12.51 -33.82 4.45
C ALA A 238 11.96 -34.45 3.16
N GLU A 239 11.03 -33.80 2.49
CA GLU A 239 10.46 -34.25 1.22
C GLU A 239 11.45 -34.18 0.07
N ALA A 240 12.30 -33.14 0.02
CA ALA A 240 13.36 -33.02 -0.97
C ALA A 240 14.52 -34.00 -0.76
N ALA A 241 14.71 -34.52 0.45
CA ALA A 241 15.73 -35.55 0.76
C ALA A 241 15.25 -36.98 0.49
N ALA A 242 13.92 -37.18 0.29
CA ALA A 242 13.32 -38.47 0.03
C ALA A 242 13.12 -38.78 -1.48
N THR A 243 13.39 -37.80 -2.35
CA THR A 243 13.36 -37.92 -3.82
C THR A 243 14.76 -37.97 -4.39
#